data_f2e8e00bef088df2f132a125f285b92b
#
_entry.id   f2e8e00bef088df2f132a125f285b92b
#
_cell.length_a   1.000
_cell.length_b   1.000
_cell.length_c   1.000
_cell.angle_alpha   90.00
_cell.angle_beta   90.00
_cell.angle_gamma   90.00
#
_symmetry.space_group_name_H-M   'P 1'
#
loop_
_entity.id
_entity.type
_entity.pdbx_description
1 polymer ?
#
loop_
_entity_poly.entity_id
_entity_poly.type
_entity_poly.pdbx_seq_one_letter_code
_entity_poly.pdbx_strand_id
1 'polypeptide(L)'
;MKNNKSIIGILFIIVIVAVFSYFLGSIITYKKLDRSLTNHKVNYQTFYATITDIKDTGLTIDDTLISVKGLEINDINFRGDFEFIITEATEIEWRYTKLENDDLEVGDNIAIIFTGNIQEKDPAHIEDVLKIQLLDNER
;
A
#
# COMPACT_ATOMS: atom_id res chain seq x y z
N MET A 1 -64.30 -1.76 -23.79
CA MET A 1 -63.69 -0.83 -22.84
C MET A 1 -63.06 -1.46 -21.59
N LYS A 2 -63.06 -2.80 -21.46
CA LYS A 2 -62.55 -3.48 -20.22
C LYS A 2 -61.04 -3.74 -20.22
N ASN A 3 -60.38 -3.74 -21.40
CA ASN A 3 -58.93 -4.09 -21.51
C ASN A 3 -57.96 -2.94 -21.18
N ASN A 4 -58.38 -1.68 -21.35
CA ASN A 4 -57.46 -0.56 -21.16
C ASN A 4 -57.06 -0.33 -19.69
N LYS A 5 -57.97 -0.62 -18.74
CA LYS A 5 -57.66 -0.52 -17.30
C LYS A 5 -56.64 -1.54 -16.84
N SER A 6 -56.66 -2.73 -17.43
CA SER A 6 -55.72 -3.82 -17.11
C SER A 6 -54.32 -3.48 -17.66
N ILE A 7 -54.22 -2.92 -18.87
CA ILE A 7 -52.98 -2.48 -19.50
C ILE A 7 -52.31 -1.35 -18.71
N ILE A 8 -53.10 -0.39 -18.26
CA ILE A 8 -52.61 0.73 -17.44
C ILE A 8 -52.05 0.21 -16.09
N GLY A 9 -52.74 -0.76 -15.45
CA GLY A 9 -52.25 -1.38 -14.22
C GLY A 9 -50.91 -2.11 -14.40
N ILE A 10 -50.76 -2.84 -15.49
CA ILE A 10 -49.52 -3.56 -15.79
C ILE A 10 -48.37 -2.58 -16.05
N LEU A 11 -48.62 -1.49 -16.82
CA LEU A 11 -47.63 -0.45 -17.05
C LEU A 11 -47.16 0.23 -15.74
N PHE A 12 -48.09 0.47 -14.85
CA PHE A 12 -47.79 1.07 -13.55
C PHE A 12 -46.90 0.16 -12.68
N ILE A 13 -47.16 -1.14 -12.67
CA ILE A 13 -46.35 -2.13 -11.97
C ILE A 13 -44.92 -2.17 -12.56
N ILE A 14 -44.78 -2.15 -13.90
CA ILE A 14 -43.45 -2.17 -14.55
C ILE A 14 -42.64 -0.94 -14.16
N VAL A 15 -43.25 0.23 -14.12
CA VAL A 15 -42.56 1.47 -13.70
C VAL A 15 -42.10 1.38 -12.24
N ILE A 16 -42.95 0.88 -11.34
CA ILE A 16 -42.58 0.71 -9.94
C ILE A 16 -41.40 -0.25 -9.79
N VAL A 17 -41.42 -1.41 -10.49
CA VAL A 17 -40.32 -2.38 -10.45
C VAL A 17 -39.04 -1.77 -11.00
N ALA A 18 -39.09 -1.00 -12.08
CA ALA A 18 -37.92 -0.34 -12.65
C ALA A 18 -37.31 0.70 -11.68
N VAL A 19 -38.14 1.51 -11.03
CA VAL A 19 -37.68 2.48 -10.02
C VAL A 19 -37.05 1.78 -8.82
N PHE A 20 -37.68 0.73 -8.31
CA PHE A 20 -37.15 -0.08 -7.20
C PHE A 20 -35.80 -0.73 -7.55
N SER A 21 -35.69 -1.30 -8.74
CA SER A 21 -34.44 -1.91 -9.22
C SER A 21 -33.30 -0.87 -9.34
N TYR A 22 -33.61 0.34 -9.79
CA TYR A 22 -32.67 1.43 -9.86
C TYR A 22 -32.16 1.84 -8.46
N PHE A 23 -33.05 1.99 -7.48
CA PHE A 23 -32.66 2.33 -6.10
C PHE A 23 -31.85 1.22 -5.43
N LEU A 24 -32.24 -0.05 -5.59
CA LEU A 24 -31.46 -1.17 -5.05
C LEU A 24 -30.07 -1.28 -5.68
N GLY A 25 -29.97 -1.13 -7.00
CA GLY A 25 -28.70 -1.11 -7.70
C GLY A 25 -27.77 0.02 -7.24
N SER A 26 -28.34 1.22 -7.05
CA SER A 26 -27.62 2.39 -6.54
C SER A 26 -27.07 2.15 -5.13
N ILE A 27 -27.89 1.66 -4.19
CA ILE A 27 -27.47 1.39 -2.80
C ILE A 27 -26.34 0.35 -2.73
N ILE A 28 -26.43 -0.70 -3.55
CA ILE A 28 -25.40 -1.76 -3.59
C ILE A 28 -24.09 -1.22 -4.13
N THR A 29 -24.16 -0.38 -5.17
CA THR A 29 -22.97 0.25 -5.78
C THR A 29 -22.29 1.20 -4.80
N TYR A 30 -23.05 2.07 -4.12
CA TYR A 30 -22.50 2.97 -3.10
C TYR A 30 -21.84 2.22 -1.94
N LYS A 31 -22.48 1.15 -1.41
CA LYS A 31 -21.89 0.33 -0.34
C LYS A 31 -20.63 -0.41 -0.79
N LYS A 32 -20.54 -0.83 -2.05
CA LYS A 32 -19.36 -1.50 -2.59
C LYS A 32 -18.21 -0.52 -2.80
N LEU A 33 -18.52 0.69 -3.26
CA LEU A 33 -17.54 1.77 -3.41
C LEU A 33 -17.02 2.25 -2.05
N ASP A 34 -17.91 2.43 -1.06
CA ASP A 34 -17.56 2.87 0.28
C ASP A 34 -16.68 1.82 1.01
N ARG A 35 -16.97 0.52 0.85
CA ARG A 35 -16.10 -0.56 1.33
C ARG A 35 -14.74 -0.56 0.62
N SER A 36 -14.70 -0.28 -0.66
CA SER A 36 -13.43 -0.16 -1.40
C SER A 36 -12.61 1.02 -0.91
N LEU A 37 -13.23 2.15 -0.61
CA LEU A 37 -12.55 3.35 -0.12
C LEU A 37 -12.18 3.29 1.37
N THR A 38 -12.99 2.61 2.20
CA THR A 38 -12.71 2.45 3.65
C THR A 38 -11.74 1.32 3.96
N ASN A 39 -11.69 0.25 3.15
CA ASN A 39 -10.67 -0.79 3.30
C ASN A 39 -9.29 -0.36 2.78
N HIS A 40 -9.16 0.78 2.10
CA HIS A 40 -7.90 1.37 1.66
C HIS A 40 -7.51 2.60 2.50
N LYS A 41 -7.78 2.60 3.80
CA LYS A 41 -6.92 3.34 4.71
C LYS A 41 -5.62 2.55 4.83
N VAL A 42 -4.85 2.51 3.75
CA VAL A 42 -3.48 2.06 3.79
C VAL A 42 -2.77 3.04 4.71
N ASN A 43 -2.46 2.61 5.91
CA ASN A 43 -1.79 3.44 6.90
C ASN A 43 -0.30 3.43 6.54
N TYR A 44 0.09 4.32 5.63
CA TYR A 44 1.50 4.49 5.27
C TYR A 44 2.26 5.01 6.49
N GLN A 45 3.31 4.30 6.84
CA GLN A 45 4.28 4.74 7.82
C GLN A 45 5.58 5.06 7.10
N THR A 46 6.29 6.06 7.58
CA THR A 46 7.57 6.48 7.00
C THR A 46 8.55 6.78 8.12
N PHE A 47 9.78 6.29 7.99
CA PHE A 47 10.89 6.70 8.84
C PHE A 47 12.18 6.75 8.05
N TYR A 48 13.20 7.38 8.62
CA TYR A 48 14.50 7.60 8.01
C TYR A 48 15.55 6.70 8.65
N ALA A 49 16.41 6.13 7.83
CA ALA A 49 17.42 5.19 8.33
C ALA A 49 18.69 5.25 7.49
N THR A 50 19.79 4.77 8.05
CA THR A 50 21.05 4.51 7.33
C THR A 50 21.15 3.01 7.08
N ILE A 51 21.53 2.60 5.86
CA ILE A 51 21.77 1.20 5.52
C ILE A 51 23.05 0.73 6.23
N THR A 52 22.94 -0.34 7.00
CA THR A 52 24.07 -0.91 7.75
C THR A 52 24.60 -2.19 7.14
N ASP A 53 23.75 -2.94 6.41
CA ASP A 53 24.14 -4.19 5.76
C ASP A 53 23.16 -4.52 4.61
N ILE A 54 23.67 -5.16 3.56
CA ILE A 54 22.91 -5.61 2.39
C ILE A 54 23.29 -7.06 2.12
N LYS A 55 22.31 -7.97 2.12
CA LYS A 55 22.53 -9.40 1.90
C LYS A 55 21.55 -9.94 0.86
N ASP A 56 22.08 -10.66 -0.11
CA ASP A 56 21.28 -11.51 -0.96
C ASP A 56 20.70 -12.66 -0.11
N THR A 57 19.37 -12.84 -0.13
CA THR A 57 18.70 -13.88 0.65
C THR A 57 18.89 -15.27 0.04
N GLY A 58 19.16 -15.34 -1.26
CA GLY A 58 19.23 -16.58 -2.03
C GLY A 58 17.88 -17.33 -2.12
N LEU A 59 16.78 -16.73 -1.68
CA LEU A 59 15.44 -17.33 -1.72
C LEU A 59 14.82 -17.20 -3.11
N THR A 60 14.95 -16.02 -3.70
CA THR A 60 14.60 -15.71 -5.11
C THR A 60 15.73 -14.91 -5.73
N ILE A 61 15.69 -14.73 -7.05
CA ILE A 61 16.77 -14.04 -7.80
C ILE A 61 16.86 -12.55 -7.42
N ASP A 62 15.78 -11.97 -6.90
CA ASP A 62 15.66 -10.53 -6.66
C ASP A 62 15.39 -10.12 -5.21
N ASP A 63 15.29 -11.07 -4.28
CA ASP A 63 15.03 -10.75 -2.87
C ASP A 63 16.32 -10.39 -2.12
N THR A 64 16.41 -9.14 -1.70
CA THR A 64 17.56 -8.60 -0.95
C THR A 64 17.13 -8.23 0.48
N LEU A 65 17.84 -8.76 1.47
CA LEU A 65 17.67 -8.38 2.88
C LEU A 65 18.50 -7.14 3.17
N ILE A 66 17.83 -6.09 3.61
CA ILE A 66 18.45 -4.83 4.02
C ILE A 66 18.36 -4.68 5.52
N SER A 67 19.48 -4.42 6.15
CA SER A 67 19.56 -4.03 7.57
C SER A 67 19.83 -2.54 7.67
N VAL A 68 19.12 -1.85 8.56
CA VAL A 68 19.20 -0.40 8.70
C VAL A 68 19.21 0.03 10.15
N LYS A 69 19.80 1.20 10.41
CA LYS A 69 19.75 1.92 11.69
C LYS A 69 18.86 3.13 11.56
N GLY A 70 17.78 3.21 12.33
CA GLY A 70 16.91 4.38 12.35
C GLY A 70 17.62 5.64 12.83
N LEU A 71 17.39 6.77 12.15
CA LEU A 71 18.00 8.06 12.48
C LEU A 71 17.35 8.68 13.73
N GLU A 72 18.12 9.48 14.46
CA GLU A 72 17.63 10.17 15.67
C GLU A 72 16.54 11.21 15.42
N ILE A 73 16.36 11.64 14.18
CA ILE A 73 15.27 12.54 13.77
C ILE A 73 13.89 11.89 13.86
N ASN A 74 13.84 10.56 13.82
CA ASN A 74 12.59 9.82 13.92
C ASN A 74 11.98 9.89 15.33
N ASP A 75 10.71 9.45 15.42
CA ASP A 75 10.13 9.05 16.69
C ASP A 75 10.98 7.97 17.37
N ILE A 76 10.96 7.91 18.71
CA ILE A 76 11.77 6.98 19.50
C ILE A 76 11.59 5.53 19.09
N ASN A 77 10.40 5.16 18.62
CA ASN A 77 10.07 3.80 18.18
C ASN A 77 10.78 3.40 16.87
N PHE A 78 11.32 4.36 16.13
CA PHE A 78 12.02 4.16 14.85
C PHE A 78 13.51 4.50 14.93
N ARG A 79 14.14 4.47 16.09
CA ARG A 79 15.59 4.73 16.26
C ARG A 79 16.43 3.46 16.44
N GLY A 80 15.79 2.30 16.45
CA GLY A 80 16.43 1.00 16.64
C GLY A 80 17.09 0.45 15.36
N ASP A 81 17.46 -0.82 15.46
CA ASP A 81 17.94 -1.61 14.33
C ASP A 81 16.76 -2.35 13.71
N PHE A 82 16.65 -2.25 12.40
CA PHE A 82 15.56 -2.86 11.63
C PHE A 82 16.12 -3.66 10.47
N GLU A 83 15.33 -4.65 10.02
CA GLU A 83 15.59 -5.37 8.80
C GLU A 83 14.30 -5.50 7.98
N PHE A 84 14.43 -5.59 6.67
CA PHE A 84 13.34 -5.85 5.74
C PHE A 84 13.86 -6.47 4.45
N ILE A 85 12.95 -7.07 3.69
CA ILE A 85 13.27 -7.65 2.39
C ILE A 85 12.75 -6.71 1.29
N ILE A 86 13.64 -6.36 0.36
CA ILE A 86 13.26 -5.75 -0.91
C ILE A 86 12.77 -6.86 -1.83
N THR A 87 11.65 -6.66 -2.48
CA THR A 87 11.06 -7.56 -3.47
C THR A 87 10.81 -6.81 -4.78
N GLU A 88 10.46 -7.51 -5.85
CA GLU A 88 10.06 -6.88 -7.11
C GLU A 88 8.93 -5.83 -6.99
N ALA A 89 8.12 -5.92 -5.91
CA ALA A 89 7.05 -4.98 -5.64
C ALA A 89 7.51 -3.71 -4.93
N THR A 90 8.75 -3.68 -4.41
CA THR A 90 9.33 -2.53 -3.70
C THR A 90 9.88 -1.52 -4.71
N GLU A 91 9.36 -0.31 -4.69
CA GLU A 91 9.87 0.78 -5.54
C GLU A 91 11.11 1.43 -4.91
N ILE A 92 12.19 1.56 -5.66
CA ILE A 92 13.40 2.28 -5.23
C ILE A 92 13.58 3.50 -6.11
N GLU A 93 13.75 4.68 -5.52
CA GLU A 93 13.91 5.91 -6.27
C GLU A 93 14.91 6.88 -5.64
N TRP A 94 15.49 7.73 -6.48
CA TRP A 94 16.24 8.92 -6.10
C TRP A 94 15.77 10.12 -6.94
N ARG A 95 15.24 11.14 -6.30
CA ARG A 95 14.76 12.38 -6.96
C ARG A 95 13.88 12.09 -8.19
N TYR A 96 12.89 11.19 -8.04
CA TYR A 96 11.98 10.75 -9.12
C TYR A 96 12.62 9.88 -10.20
N THR A 97 13.87 9.48 -10.04
CA THR A 97 14.52 8.49 -10.92
C THR A 97 14.44 7.12 -10.27
N LYS A 98 13.93 6.13 -11.01
CA LYS A 98 13.90 4.75 -10.55
C LYS A 98 15.32 4.21 -10.43
N LEU A 99 15.61 3.54 -9.34
CA LEU A 99 16.84 2.83 -9.05
C LEU A 99 16.59 1.32 -9.00
N GLU A 100 17.67 0.54 -9.13
CA GLU A 100 17.66 -0.90 -8.93
C GLU A 100 18.30 -1.24 -7.56
N ASN A 101 18.17 -2.51 -7.12
CA ASN A 101 18.72 -2.95 -5.83
C ASN A 101 20.23 -2.72 -5.71
N ASP A 102 20.95 -2.91 -6.81
CA ASP A 102 22.41 -2.76 -6.90
C ASP A 102 22.89 -1.30 -6.79
N ASP A 103 21.97 -0.35 -6.89
CA ASP A 103 22.26 1.07 -6.70
C ASP A 103 22.32 1.50 -5.22
N LEU A 104 21.90 0.64 -4.29
CA LEU A 104 21.95 0.90 -2.87
C LEU A 104 23.30 0.46 -2.28
N GLU A 105 23.88 1.28 -1.40
CA GLU A 105 25.14 1.01 -0.74
C GLU A 105 25.02 1.08 0.79
N VAL A 106 25.89 0.35 1.48
CA VAL A 106 26.01 0.48 2.93
C VAL A 106 26.51 1.89 3.28
N GLY A 107 25.80 2.56 4.16
CA GLY A 107 26.04 3.97 4.52
C GLY A 107 25.04 4.94 3.91
N ASP A 108 24.28 4.52 2.90
CA ASP A 108 23.23 5.36 2.31
C ASP A 108 22.15 5.72 3.33
N ASN A 109 21.70 6.98 3.29
CA ASN A 109 20.54 7.42 4.03
C ASN A 109 19.29 7.28 3.17
N ILE A 110 18.28 6.62 3.71
CA ILE A 110 17.04 6.31 3.00
C ILE A 110 15.80 6.69 3.81
N ALA A 111 14.71 7.00 3.11
CA ALA A 111 13.37 7.01 3.68
C ALA A 111 12.67 5.70 3.30
N ILE A 112 12.11 5.02 4.29
CA ILE A 112 11.41 3.74 4.13
C ILE A 112 9.93 4.00 4.29
N ILE A 113 9.13 3.63 3.28
CA ILE A 113 7.67 3.74 3.29
C ILE A 113 7.08 2.33 3.29
N PHE A 114 6.30 2.00 4.29
CA PHE A 114 5.74 0.66 4.49
C PHE A 114 4.30 0.72 4.99
N THR A 115 3.57 -0.39 4.88
CA THR A 115 2.16 -0.51 5.29
C THR A 115 1.91 -1.67 6.24
N GLY A 116 2.87 -2.56 6.36
CA GLY A 116 2.80 -3.75 7.20
C GLY A 116 3.04 -3.46 8.68
N ASN A 117 3.14 -4.52 9.44
CA ASN A 117 3.49 -4.47 10.84
C ASN A 117 5.01 -4.51 11.03
N ILE A 118 5.45 -4.04 12.17
CA ILE A 118 6.82 -4.27 12.64
C ILE A 118 6.77 -5.43 13.62
N GLN A 119 7.47 -6.51 13.28
CA GLN A 119 7.63 -7.65 14.18
C GLN A 119 8.71 -7.32 15.20
N GLU A 120 8.38 -7.42 16.48
CA GLU A 120 9.33 -7.22 17.59
C GLU A 120 10.32 -8.39 17.65
N LYS A 121 11.45 -8.20 16.98
CA LYS A 121 12.62 -9.08 16.98
C LYS A 121 13.87 -8.23 17.23
N ASP A 122 15.03 -8.80 17.23
CA ASP A 122 16.31 -8.11 17.28
C ASP A 122 17.22 -8.62 16.15
N PRO A 123 17.39 -7.86 15.05
CA PRO A 123 16.73 -6.58 14.70
C PRO A 123 15.21 -6.72 14.44
N ALA A 124 14.46 -5.61 14.60
CA ALA A 124 13.03 -5.61 14.33
C ALA A 124 12.75 -5.76 12.82
N HIS A 125 11.81 -6.63 12.46
CA HIS A 125 11.50 -6.89 11.05
C HIS A 125 10.29 -6.08 10.56
N ILE A 126 10.46 -5.37 9.44
CA ILE A 126 9.42 -4.58 8.81
C ILE A 126 8.80 -5.39 7.69
N GLU A 127 7.47 -5.51 7.73
CA GLU A 127 6.68 -6.15 6.67
C GLU A 127 6.21 -5.10 5.63
N ASP A 128 5.94 -5.56 4.42
CA ASP A 128 5.31 -4.79 3.33
C ASP A 128 5.95 -3.42 3.06
N VAL A 129 7.26 -3.40 2.82
CA VAL A 129 7.98 -2.22 2.36
C VAL A 129 7.59 -1.94 0.91
N LEU A 130 6.94 -0.80 0.70
CA LEU A 130 6.43 -0.40 -0.61
C LEU A 130 7.45 0.42 -1.39
N LYS A 131 8.18 1.30 -0.68
CA LYS A 131 9.06 2.24 -1.34
C LYS A 131 10.26 2.59 -0.47
N ILE A 132 11.40 2.71 -1.12
CA ILE A 132 12.65 3.21 -0.57
C ILE A 132 13.03 4.46 -1.37
N GLN A 133 13.26 5.56 -0.68
CA GLN A 133 13.74 6.78 -1.30
C GLN A 133 15.14 7.08 -0.79
N LEU A 134 16.10 7.12 -1.70
CA LEU A 134 17.47 7.50 -1.39
C LEU A 134 17.54 9.01 -1.12
N LEU A 135 18.18 9.39 -0.02
CA LEU A 135 18.23 10.78 0.46
C LEU A 135 19.57 11.47 0.17
N ASP A 136 20.59 10.72 -0.14
CA ASP A 136 21.94 11.26 -0.37
C ASP A 136 22.03 12.15 -1.61
N ASN A 137 22.81 13.21 -1.51
CA ASN A 137 22.77 14.32 -2.47
C ASN A 137 23.64 14.14 -3.71
N GLU A 138 24.59 13.21 -3.70
CA GLU A 138 25.60 13.10 -4.75
C GLU A 138 25.85 11.64 -5.15
N ARG A 139 25.45 11.31 -6.36
CA ARG A 139 25.92 10.18 -7.15
C ARG A 139 26.23 10.61 -8.55
#